data_80f6ecf31f4dc0dda1fff7b362ad28fd
#
_entry.id   80f6ecf31f4dc0dda1fff7b362ad28fd
#
_cell.length_a   1.000
_cell.length_b   1.000
_cell.length_c   1.000
_cell.angle_alpha   90.00
_cell.angle_beta   90.00
_cell.angle_gamma   90.00
#
_symmetry.space_group_name_H-M   'P 1'
#
loop_
_entity.id
_entity.type
_entity.pdbx_description
1 polymer ?
#
loop_
_entity_poly.entity_id
_entity_poly.type
_entity_poly.pdbx_seq_one_letter_code
_entity_poly.pdbx_strand_id
1 'polypeptide(L)'
;MLFRSHAALPLTDFIPEDHLLRMCEALVAVFDKYGDKKNRNKARFKFVLDKLGLEKIKELYNEEFSALEENIYAPIKIDKEEDPILSEYKPVDCDDDPEFQLWQNRNIETQKQEGFHNVQIKLILGDFSILQAKSLANMAENFAGSKLVATVNQNLMIPWVKENAFGNLFTELKKINLHKAGTEEIRDITCCPGSETCNLGIKIGRAHV
;
A
#
# COMPACT_ATOMS: atom_id res chain seq x y z
N MET A 1 -18.29 15.80 7.98
CA MET A 1 -18.75 15.16 6.74
C MET A 1 -18.99 13.68 7.04
N LEU A 2 -20.22 13.20 6.99
CA LEU A 2 -20.51 11.79 7.23
C LEU A 2 -20.16 11.01 5.97
N PHE A 3 -19.01 10.33 5.96
CA PHE A 3 -18.70 9.36 4.93
C PHE A 3 -19.60 8.14 5.13
N ARG A 4 -20.64 8.03 4.31
CA ARG A 4 -21.41 6.78 4.24
C ARG A 4 -20.59 5.81 3.40
N SER A 5 -19.94 4.87 4.06
CA SER A 5 -19.24 3.78 3.37
C SER A 5 -20.26 2.85 2.72
N HIS A 6 -19.92 2.35 1.52
CA HIS A 6 -20.67 1.30 0.83
C HIS A 6 -19.69 0.16 0.55
N ALA A 7 -20.10 -1.06 0.77
CA ALA A 7 -19.35 -2.22 0.31
C ALA A 7 -19.33 -2.22 -1.22
N ALA A 8 -18.20 -2.53 -1.81
CA ALA A 8 -18.08 -2.72 -3.25
C ALA A 8 -18.84 -3.99 -3.66
N LEU A 9 -19.51 -3.93 -4.80
CA LEU A 9 -20.17 -5.08 -5.42
C LEU A 9 -19.36 -5.54 -6.63
N PRO A 10 -19.24 -6.86 -6.86
CA PRO A 10 -18.48 -7.39 -7.99
C PRO A 10 -19.18 -7.03 -9.31
N LEU A 11 -18.46 -6.39 -10.20
CA LEU A 11 -18.90 -6.12 -11.57
C LEU A 11 -18.65 -7.33 -12.46
N THR A 12 -17.48 -7.93 -12.31
CA THR A 12 -17.01 -9.15 -12.98
C THR A 12 -16.09 -9.93 -12.05
N ASP A 13 -15.99 -11.23 -12.26
CA ASP A 13 -15.15 -12.11 -11.43
C ASP A 13 -13.67 -12.04 -11.83
N PHE A 14 -13.38 -11.75 -13.10
CA PHE A 14 -12.03 -11.68 -13.61
C PHE A 14 -11.93 -10.71 -14.80
N ILE A 15 -10.79 -10.06 -14.92
CA ILE A 15 -10.44 -9.20 -16.06
C ILE A 15 -9.02 -9.54 -16.51
N PRO A 16 -8.81 -9.79 -17.82
CA PRO A 16 -7.48 -9.81 -18.41
C PRO A 16 -6.78 -8.45 -18.26
N GLU A 17 -5.45 -8.46 -18.08
CA GLU A 17 -4.69 -7.23 -17.84
C GLU A 17 -4.79 -6.21 -18.98
N ASP A 18 -4.87 -6.66 -20.21
CA ASP A 18 -5.03 -5.84 -21.41
C ASP A 18 -6.40 -5.14 -21.50
N HIS A 19 -7.41 -5.67 -20.81
CA HIS A 19 -8.74 -5.06 -20.71
C HIS A 19 -8.90 -4.05 -19.60
N LEU A 20 -7.93 -3.93 -18.65
CA LEU A 20 -8.10 -3.13 -17.45
C LEU A 20 -8.36 -1.64 -17.74
N LEU A 21 -7.58 -1.04 -18.62
CA LEU A 21 -7.73 0.38 -18.96
C LEU A 21 -9.06 0.64 -19.68
N ARG A 22 -9.43 -0.23 -20.62
CA ARG A 22 -10.70 -0.18 -21.33
C ARG A 22 -11.89 -0.30 -20.38
N MET A 23 -11.81 -1.18 -19.38
CA MET A 23 -12.82 -1.28 -18.32
C MET A 23 -12.94 -0.01 -17.51
N CYS A 24 -11.82 0.57 -17.09
CA CYS A 24 -11.82 1.82 -16.34
C CYS A 24 -12.49 2.95 -17.14
N GLU A 25 -12.21 3.05 -18.43
CA GLU A 25 -12.82 4.06 -19.30
C GLU A 25 -14.31 3.83 -19.50
N ALA A 26 -14.75 2.60 -19.69
CA ALA A 26 -16.17 2.25 -19.76
C ALA A 26 -16.92 2.65 -18.49
N LEU A 27 -16.35 2.40 -17.29
CA LEU A 27 -16.94 2.81 -16.02
C LEU A 27 -16.97 4.34 -15.87
N VAL A 28 -15.93 5.03 -16.31
CA VAL A 28 -15.92 6.51 -16.33
C VAL A 28 -16.99 7.04 -17.26
N ALA A 29 -17.21 6.44 -18.44
CA ALA A 29 -18.25 6.80 -19.38
C ALA A 29 -19.66 6.61 -18.78
N VAL A 30 -19.90 5.50 -18.09
CA VAL A 30 -21.15 5.27 -17.33
C VAL A 30 -21.36 6.36 -16.28
N PHE A 31 -20.32 6.68 -15.50
CA PHE A 31 -20.42 7.76 -14.51
C PHE A 31 -20.64 9.12 -15.16
N ASP A 32 -20.02 9.37 -16.29
CA ASP A 32 -20.15 10.62 -17.03
C ASP A 32 -21.59 10.86 -17.52
N LYS A 33 -22.25 9.82 -17.97
CA LYS A 33 -23.64 9.85 -18.46
C LYS A 33 -24.69 9.90 -17.34
N TYR A 34 -24.49 9.15 -16.26
CA TYR A 34 -25.52 8.89 -15.25
C TYR A 34 -25.22 9.49 -13.86
N GLY A 35 -23.99 9.97 -13.63
CA GLY A 35 -23.56 10.57 -12.38
C GLY A 35 -24.11 11.98 -12.15
N ASP A 36 -24.40 12.32 -10.89
CA ASP A 36 -24.79 13.68 -10.50
C ASP A 36 -23.55 14.56 -10.32
N LYS A 37 -23.09 15.19 -11.41
CA LYS A 37 -21.92 16.08 -11.40
C LYS A 37 -22.21 17.45 -10.78
N LYS A 38 -23.48 17.86 -10.70
CA LYS A 38 -23.88 19.17 -10.18
C LYS A 38 -23.84 19.20 -8.65
N ASN A 39 -24.15 18.08 -8.01
CA ASN A 39 -24.12 17.97 -6.57
C ASN A 39 -22.83 17.30 -6.09
N ARG A 40 -21.85 18.11 -5.64
CA ARG A 40 -20.54 17.64 -5.15
C ARG A 40 -20.64 16.53 -4.09
N ASN A 41 -21.69 16.53 -3.27
CA ASN A 41 -21.88 15.51 -2.24
C ASN A 41 -22.36 14.17 -2.82
N LYS A 42 -22.93 14.17 -4.04
CA LYS A 42 -23.43 12.99 -4.75
C LYS A 42 -22.60 12.63 -5.99
N ALA A 43 -21.56 13.39 -6.31
CA ALA A 43 -20.67 13.15 -7.45
C ALA A 43 -19.69 11.99 -7.17
N ARG A 44 -20.23 10.78 -6.96
CA ARG A 44 -19.46 9.55 -6.72
C ARG A 44 -20.22 8.36 -7.29
N PHE A 45 -19.51 7.38 -7.83
CA PHE A 45 -20.08 6.21 -8.49
C PHE A 45 -21.10 5.43 -7.63
N LYS A 46 -20.87 5.33 -6.32
CA LYS A 46 -21.80 4.64 -5.40
C LYS A 46 -23.24 5.17 -5.45
N PHE A 47 -23.44 6.47 -5.70
CA PHE A 47 -24.77 7.03 -5.83
C PHE A 47 -25.46 6.69 -7.17
N VAL A 48 -24.68 6.40 -8.21
CA VAL A 48 -25.18 5.86 -9.47
C VAL A 48 -25.62 4.42 -9.24
N LEU A 49 -24.83 3.64 -8.50
CA LEU A 49 -25.17 2.26 -8.11
C LEU A 49 -26.44 2.22 -7.25
N ASP A 50 -26.58 3.10 -6.25
CA ASP A 50 -27.79 3.21 -5.41
C ASP A 50 -29.04 3.54 -6.24
N LYS A 51 -28.89 4.34 -7.30
CA LYS A 51 -29.99 4.80 -8.15
C LYS A 51 -30.43 3.76 -9.18
N LEU A 52 -29.46 3.11 -9.82
CA LEU A 52 -29.72 2.23 -10.98
C LEU A 52 -29.71 0.74 -10.63
N GLY A 53 -29.05 0.35 -9.55
CA GLY A 53 -28.82 -1.03 -9.19
C GLY A 53 -27.68 -1.69 -9.99
N LEU A 54 -27.17 -2.81 -9.48
CA LEU A 54 -26.01 -3.48 -10.06
C LEU A 54 -26.25 -4.02 -11.47
N GLU A 55 -27.41 -4.66 -11.69
CA GLU A 55 -27.71 -5.27 -13.00
C GLU A 55 -27.77 -4.22 -14.11
N LYS A 56 -28.38 -3.07 -13.84
CA LYS A 56 -28.41 -1.98 -14.83
C LYS A 56 -27.02 -1.39 -15.08
N ILE A 57 -26.18 -1.31 -14.03
CA ILE A 57 -24.79 -0.89 -14.20
C ILE A 57 -24.02 -1.88 -15.07
N LYS A 58 -24.21 -3.19 -14.90
CA LYS A 58 -23.58 -4.21 -15.76
C LYS A 58 -23.99 -4.09 -17.22
N GLU A 59 -25.27 -3.86 -17.48
CA GLU A 59 -25.76 -3.63 -18.86
C GLU A 59 -25.07 -2.41 -19.49
N LEU A 60 -25.11 -1.26 -18.80
CA LEU A 60 -24.53 -0.01 -19.28
C LEU A 60 -23.01 -0.13 -19.45
N TYR A 61 -22.34 -0.80 -18.52
CA TYR A 61 -20.93 -1.08 -18.61
C TYR A 61 -20.60 -1.92 -19.87
N ASN A 62 -21.37 -2.98 -20.13
CA ASN A 62 -21.15 -3.83 -21.32
C ASN A 62 -21.40 -3.07 -22.62
N GLU A 63 -22.37 -2.19 -22.66
CA GLU A 63 -22.63 -1.30 -23.81
C GLU A 63 -21.42 -0.37 -24.06
N GLU A 64 -20.94 0.34 -23.02
CA GLU A 64 -19.80 1.23 -23.14
C GLU A 64 -18.50 0.47 -23.48
N PHE A 65 -18.27 -0.65 -22.80
CA PHE A 65 -17.07 -1.48 -23.04
C PHE A 65 -17.02 -2.01 -24.46
N SER A 66 -18.17 -2.43 -25.02
CA SER A 66 -18.24 -2.92 -26.38
C SER A 66 -18.10 -1.82 -27.44
N ALA A 67 -18.47 -0.57 -27.09
CA ALA A 67 -18.32 0.58 -27.96
C ALA A 67 -16.88 1.12 -28.06
N LEU A 68 -16.01 0.76 -27.08
CA LEU A 68 -14.61 1.19 -27.08
C LEU A 68 -13.76 0.27 -27.96
N GLU A 69 -12.88 0.85 -28.76
CA GLU A 69 -11.95 0.11 -29.62
C GLU A 69 -10.89 -0.63 -28.78
N GLU A 70 -10.57 -1.87 -29.17
CA GLU A 70 -9.63 -2.72 -28.41
C GLU A 70 -8.17 -2.23 -28.44
N ASN A 71 -7.76 -1.58 -29.52
CA ASN A 71 -6.36 -1.30 -29.80
C ASN A 71 -5.87 0.11 -29.39
N ILE A 72 -6.71 0.91 -28.71
CA ILE A 72 -6.34 2.29 -28.32
C ILE A 72 -5.43 2.29 -27.08
N TYR A 73 -5.53 1.26 -26.25
CA TYR A 73 -4.84 1.22 -24.96
C TYR A 73 -3.47 0.55 -25.09
N ALA A 74 -2.44 1.24 -24.61
CA ALA A 74 -1.14 0.63 -24.48
C ALA A 74 -1.21 -0.57 -23.50
N PRO A 75 -0.60 -1.71 -23.81
CA PRO A 75 -0.58 -2.83 -22.90
C PRO A 75 0.12 -2.44 -21.59
N ILE A 76 -0.48 -2.83 -20.48
CA ILE A 76 0.16 -2.66 -19.16
C ILE A 76 1.34 -3.62 -19.14
N LYS A 77 2.56 -3.06 -19.12
CA LYS A 77 3.76 -3.87 -18.94
C LYS A 77 3.97 -4.07 -17.44
N ILE A 78 3.77 -5.30 -16.99
CA ILE A 78 4.16 -5.72 -15.65
C ILE A 78 5.55 -6.33 -15.80
N ASP A 79 6.55 -5.58 -15.34
CA ASP A 79 7.91 -6.12 -15.28
C ASP A 79 7.92 -7.29 -14.28
N LYS A 80 8.39 -8.45 -14.73
CA LYS A 80 8.62 -9.56 -13.79
C LYS A 80 9.74 -9.15 -12.85
N GLU A 81 9.44 -9.19 -11.57
CA GLU A 81 10.49 -8.99 -10.57
C GLU A 81 11.45 -10.17 -10.61
N GLU A 82 12.68 -9.90 -10.97
CA GLU A 82 13.78 -10.87 -10.85
C GLU A 82 14.30 -10.83 -9.41
N ASP A 83 14.86 -11.95 -8.96
CA ASP A 83 15.49 -12.02 -7.65
C ASP A 83 16.63 -10.99 -7.59
N PRO A 84 16.68 -10.16 -6.55
CA PRO A 84 17.68 -9.11 -6.47
C PRO A 84 19.08 -9.70 -6.27
N ILE A 85 20.08 -9.04 -6.85
CA ILE A 85 21.47 -9.29 -6.52
C ILE A 85 21.74 -8.63 -5.17
N LEU A 86 21.95 -9.44 -4.15
CA LEU A 86 22.26 -8.96 -2.80
C LEU A 86 23.77 -8.82 -2.59
N SER A 87 24.16 -7.80 -1.83
CA SER A 87 25.55 -7.61 -1.42
C SER A 87 26.00 -8.76 -0.50
N GLU A 88 27.27 -9.09 -0.53
CA GLU A 88 27.88 -9.98 0.45
C GLU A 88 28.02 -9.26 1.80
N TYR A 89 27.62 -9.90 2.88
CA TYR A 89 27.74 -9.37 4.24
C TYR A 89 28.09 -10.49 5.22
N LYS A 90 28.73 -10.11 6.31
CA LYS A 90 28.99 -11.02 7.42
C LYS A 90 27.78 -11.02 8.35
N PRO A 91 27.10 -12.15 8.56
CA PRO A 91 25.95 -12.21 9.47
C PRO A 91 26.32 -11.77 10.90
N VAL A 92 25.41 -11.02 11.51
CA VAL A 92 25.45 -10.63 12.92
C VAL A 92 24.47 -11.50 13.68
N ASP A 93 24.96 -12.16 14.72
CA ASP A 93 24.13 -12.95 15.61
C ASP A 93 23.51 -12.04 16.68
N CYS A 94 22.19 -12.07 16.81
CA CYS A 94 21.40 -11.34 17.79
C CYS A 94 20.41 -12.27 18.55
N ASP A 95 20.54 -13.57 18.42
CA ASP A 95 19.54 -14.55 18.92
C ASP A 95 19.33 -14.47 20.44
N ASP A 96 20.34 -14.06 21.19
CA ASP A 96 20.23 -13.87 22.64
C ASP A 96 19.59 -12.51 23.07
N ASP A 97 19.32 -11.59 22.12
CA ASP A 97 18.68 -10.30 22.42
C ASP A 97 17.13 -10.47 22.43
N PRO A 98 16.47 -10.33 23.58
CA PRO A 98 15.00 -10.46 23.68
C PRO A 98 14.25 -9.42 22.82
N GLU A 99 14.86 -8.26 22.57
CA GLU A 99 14.28 -7.22 21.71
C GLU A 99 14.33 -7.65 20.23
N PHE A 100 15.41 -8.30 19.83
CA PHE A 100 15.52 -8.91 18.50
C PHE A 100 14.51 -10.02 18.28
N GLN A 101 14.38 -10.96 19.23
CA GLN A 101 13.39 -12.04 19.13
C GLN A 101 11.97 -11.49 19.00
N LEU A 102 11.61 -10.48 19.80
CA LEU A 102 10.28 -9.85 19.71
C LEU A 102 10.09 -9.15 18.36
N TRP A 103 11.08 -8.42 17.88
CA TRP A 103 11.06 -7.76 16.58
C TRP A 103 10.95 -8.77 15.44
N GLN A 104 11.73 -9.84 15.46
CA GLN A 104 11.68 -10.90 14.46
C GLN A 104 10.28 -11.53 14.37
N ASN A 105 9.68 -11.84 15.52
CA ASN A 105 8.35 -12.47 15.58
C ASN A 105 7.20 -11.54 15.14
N ARG A 106 7.38 -10.23 15.17
CA ARG A 106 6.31 -9.25 14.95
C ARG A 106 6.43 -8.45 13.67
N ASN A 107 7.66 -8.29 13.16
CA ASN A 107 7.93 -7.41 12.03
C ASN A 107 8.40 -8.15 10.78
N ILE A 108 8.58 -9.48 10.84
CA ILE A 108 9.06 -10.26 9.72
C ILE A 108 7.98 -11.20 9.23
N GLU A 109 7.74 -11.18 7.94
CA GLU A 109 6.79 -12.03 7.24
C GLU A 109 7.47 -12.78 6.10
N THR A 110 7.13 -14.04 5.90
CA THR A 110 7.63 -14.81 4.76
C THR A 110 7.07 -14.24 3.45
N GLN A 111 7.94 -13.99 2.50
CA GLN A 111 7.57 -13.56 1.16
C GLN A 111 7.12 -14.76 0.31
N LYS A 112 6.41 -14.50 -0.81
CA LYS A 112 6.01 -15.58 -1.74
C LYS A 112 7.20 -16.26 -2.40
N GLN A 113 8.27 -15.53 -2.61
CA GLN A 113 9.52 -16.04 -3.16
C GLN A 113 10.28 -16.79 -2.06
N GLU A 114 10.65 -18.02 -2.36
CA GLU A 114 11.31 -18.91 -1.40
C GLU A 114 12.66 -18.33 -0.91
N GLY A 115 12.90 -18.41 0.39
CA GLY A 115 14.12 -17.91 1.02
C GLY A 115 14.17 -16.41 1.26
N PHE A 116 13.09 -15.68 0.94
CA PHE A 116 13.00 -14.24 1.17
C PHE A 116 11.88 -13.86 2.14
N HIS A 117 12.09 -12.72 2.81
CA HIS A 117 11.16 -12.18 3.81
C HIS A 117 10.94 -10.69 3.60
N ASN A 118 9.76 -10.26 4.01
CA ASN A 118 9.41 -8.85 4.14
C ASN A 118 9.69 -8.41 5.58
N VAL A 119 10.47 -7.36 5.74
CA VAL A 119 10.75 -6.77 7.07
C VAL A 119 9.97 -5.47 7.19
N GLN A 120 9.00 -5.46 8.08
CA GLN A 120 8.18 -4.29 8.36
C GLN A 120 8.89 -3.34 9.34
N ILE A 121 8.88 -2.05 9.04
CA ILE A 121 9.47 -0.99 9.85
C ILE A 121 8.35 -0.11 10.35
N LYS A 122 8.15 -0.12 11.65
CA LYS A 122 7.14 0.69 12.31
C LYS A 122 7.56 2.15 12.33
N LEU A 123 6.69 3.01 11.80
CA LEU A 123 6.83 4.46 11.85
C LEU A 123 5.75 5.05 12.76
N ILE A 124 6.15 5.87 13.71
CA ILE A 124 5.18 6.58 14.55
C ILE A 124 4.50 7.64 13.69
N LEU A 125 3.19 7.50 13.51
CA LEU A 125 2.36 8.40 12.68
C LEU A 125 2.82 8.54 11.22
N GLY A 126 3.60 7.59 10.71
CA GLY A 126 4.14 7.62 9.35
C GLY A 126 5.29 8.62 9.16
N ASP A 127 5.86 9.15 10.25
CA ASP A 127 6.90 10.17 10.18
C ASP A 127 8.31 9.56 10.38
N PHE A 128 9.26 10.05 9.62
CA PHE A 128 10.68 9.72 9.77
C PHE A 128 11.56 10.87 9.25
N SER A 129 12.74 10.99 9.84
CA SER A 129 13.68 12.06 9.53
C SER A 129 14.48 11.79 8.24
N ILE A 130 15.11 12.84 7.69
CA ILE A 130 16.00 12.72 6.53
C ILE A 130 17.18 11.77 6.82
N LEU A 131 17.70 11.76 8.06
CA LEU A 131 18.78 10.86 8.45
C LEU A 131 18.30 9.41 8.45
N GLN A 132 17.12 9.14 8.98
CA GLN A 132 16.49 7.82 8.92
C GLN A 132 16.25 7.38 7.48
N ALA A 133 15.75 8.28 6.61
CA ALA A 133 15.54 7.98 5.20
C ALA A 133 16.83 7.54 4.49
N LYS A 134 17.92 8.27 4.70
CA LYS A 134 19.24 7.90 4.13
C LYS A 134 19.74 6.55 4.64
N SER A 135 19.59 6.29 5.94
CA SER A 135 19.99 4.99 6.51
C SER A 135 19.13 3.85 5.97
N LEU A 136 17.81 4.06 5.82
CA LEU A 136 16.92 3.06 5.23
C LEU A 136 17.25 2.78 3.76
N ALA A 137 17.61 3.80 2.98
CA ALA A 137 18.07 3.62 1.61
C ALA A 137 19.33 2.73 1.55
N ASN A 138 20.32 3.02 2.39
CA ASN A 138 21.54 2.20 2.48
C ASN A 138 21.23 0.75 2.92
N MET A 139 20.30 0.55 3.86
CA MET A 139 19.88 -0.80 4.26
C MET A 139 19.19 -1.54 3.10
N ALA A 140 18.33 -0.87 2.36
CA ALA A 140 17.66 -1.44 1.20
C ALA A 140 18.68 -1.85 0.12
N GLU A 141 19.69 -1.04 -0.15
CA GLU A 141 20.76 -1.35 -1.08
C GLU A 141 21.61 -2.55 -0.62
N ASN A 142 21.93 -2.61 0.66
CA ASN A 142 22.82 -3.66 1.19
C ASN A 142 22.13 -5.01 1.41
N PHE A 143 20.85 -5.01 1.80
CA PHE A 143 20.18 -6.22 2.29
C PHE A 143 18.94 -6.63 1.49
N ALA A 144 18.43 -5.78 0.57
CA ALA A 144 17.12 -5.95 -0.01
C ALA A 144 17.01 -5.56 -1.51
N GLY A 145 18.10 -5.57 -2.25
CA GLY A 145 18.08 -5.26 -3.68
C GLY A 145 17.52 -3.85 -4.01
N SER A 146 17.80 -2.87 -3.17
CA SER A 146 17.47 -1.45 -3.37
C SER A 146 15.96 -1.13 -3.38
N LYS A 147 15.12 -1.93 -2.70
CA LYS A 147 13.68 -1.70 -2.62
C LYS A 147 13.23 -1.27 -1.22
N LEU A 148 12.35 -0.27 -1.19
CA LEU A 148 11.54 0.14 -0.04
C LEU A 148 10.10 0.31 -0.50
N VAL A 149 9.16 -0.18 0.28
CA VAL A 149 7.72 -0.13 -0.01
C VAL A 149 7.00 0.60 1.11
N ALA A 150 6.19 1.61 0.77
CA ALA A 150 5.27 2.23 1.72
C ALA A 150 4.03 1.34 1.88
N THR A 151 3.65 1.06 3.13
CA THR A 151 2.50 0.21 3.43
C THR A 151 1.22 1.03 3.62
N VAL A 152 0.06 0.36 3.53
CA VAL A 152 -1.25 1.00 3.76
C VAL A 152 -1.41 1.52 5.20
N ASN A 153 -0.63 0.99 6.14
CA ASN A 153 -0.64 1.39 7.55
C ASN A 153 0.31 2.56 7.85
N GLN A 154 0.81 3.24 6.82
CA GLN A 154 1.78 4.34 6.91
C GLN A 154 3.13 3.91 7.51
N ASN A 155 3.47 2.65 7.39
CA ASN A 155 4.77 2.08 7.71
C ASN A 155 5.62 1.91 6.45
N LEU A 156 6.86 1.47 6.62
CA LEU A 156 7.72 1.04 5.52
C LEU A 156 7.97 -0.47 5.61
N MET A 157 8.24 -1.07 4.46
CA MET A 157 8.60 -2.47 4.35
C MET A 157 9.86 -2.60 3.49
N ILE A 158 10.80 -3.40 3.94
CA ILE A 158 11.97 -3.83 3.16
C ILE A 158 11.67 -5.25 2.69
N PRO A 159 11.40 -5.48 1.40
CA PRO A 159 11.25 -6.82 0.84
C PRO A 159 12.60 -7.47 0.54
N TRP A 160 12.59 -8.73 0.13
CA TRP A 160 13.76 -9.47 -0.36
C TRP A 160 14.89 -9.66 0.67
N VAL A 161 14.57 -9.67 1.95
CA VAL A 161 15.54 -9.88 3.02
C VAL A 161 15.73 -11.37 3.26
N LYS A 162 16.97 -11.85 3.26
CA LYS A 162 17.31 -13.21 3.65
C LYS A 162 17.42 -13.35 5.17
N GLU A 163 17.11 -14.52 5.69
CA GLU A 163 17.12 -14.80 7.13
C GLU A 163 18.46 -14.45 7.80
N ASN A 164 19.57 -14.78 7.15
CA ASN A 164 20.91 -14.47 7.66
C ASN A 164 21.26 -12.97 7.71
N ALA A 165 20.41 -12.09 7.15
CA ALA A 165 20.52 -10.63 7.23
C ALA A 165 19.76 -10.01 8.39
N PHE A 166 18.91 -10.75 9.09
CA PHE A 166 18.02 -10.18 10.12
C PHE A 166 18.79 -9.48 11.23
N GLY A 167 19.85 -10.10 11.77
CA GLY A 167 20.66 -9.51 12.82
C GLY A 167 21.36 -8.23 12.37
N ASN A 168 21.87 -8.21 11.12
CA ASN A 168 22.48 -7.02 10.54
C ASN A 168 21.46 -5.89 10.42
N LEU A 169 20.28 -6.20 9.85
CA LEU A 169 19.22 -5.23 9.64
C LEU A 169 18.68 -4.68 10.97
N PHE A 170 18.44 -5.55 11.95
CA PHE A 170 18.04 -5.15 13.29
C PHE A 170 19.05 -4.19 13.95
N THR A 171 20.35 -4.52 13.85
CA THR A 171 21.43 -3.69 14.41
C THR A 171 21.46 -2.31 13.76
N GLU A 172 21.31 -2.22 12.45
CA GLU A 172 21.25 -0.93 11.75
C GLU A 172 19.98 -0.14 12.08
N LEU A 173 18.82 -0.81 12.14
CA LEU A 173 17.56 -0.19 12.57
C LEU A 173 17.63 0.33 14.02
N LYS A 174 18.35 -0.38 14.91
CA LYS A 174 18.55 0.03 16.31
C LYS A 174 19.35 1.33 16.41
N LYS A 175 20.34 1.55 15.55
CA LYS A 175 21.12 2.81 15.50
C LYS A 175 20.28 4.04 15.18
N ILE A 176 19.22 3.88 14.41
CA ILE A 176 18.31 4.96 14.01
C ILE A 176 16.97 4.93 14.73
N ASN A 177 16.84 4.10 15.78
CA ASN A 177 15.64 3.95 16.60
C ASN A 177 14.37 3.54 15.82
N LEU A 178 14.51 2.70 14.78
CA LEU A 178 13.42 2.15 13.98
C LEU A 178 13.28 0.61 14.11
N HIS A 179 13.86 0.01 15.14
CA HIS A 179 13.83 -1.42 15.44
C HIS A 179 12.62 -1.87 16.28
N LYS A 180 11.69 -0.98 16.56
CA LYS A 180 10.57 -1.30 17.48
C LYS A 180 9.62 -2.31 16.87
N ALA A 181 9.29 -3.33 17.69
CA ALA A 181 8.33 -4.36 17.33
C ALA A 181 6.88 -3.84 17.35
N GLY A 182 5.99 -4.55 16.63
CA GLY A 182 4.55 -4.35 16.70
C GLY A 182 3.97 -3.52 15.55
N THR A 183 4.32 -3.87 14.33
CA THR A 183 3.58 -3.47 13.12
C THR A 183 2.27 -4.25 13.06
N GLU A 184 1.24 -3.62 12.49
CA GLU A 184 -0.12 -4.19 12.34
C GLU A 184 -0.84 -4.59 13.64
N GLU A 185 -0.32 -4.15 14.79
CA GLU A 185 -0.94 -4.30 16.09
C GLU A 185 -1.81 -3.08 16.45
N ILE A 186 -2.58 -3.19 17.55
CA ILE A 186 -3.39 -2.09 18.06
C ILE A 186 -2.57 -0.83 18.39
N ARG A 187 -1.29 -0.99 18.68
CA ARG A 187 -0.33 0.11 18.90
C ARG A 187 0.13 0.79 17.62
N ASP A 188 -0.26 0.28 16.46
CA ASP A 188 0.07 0.82 15.13
C ASP A 188 -1.08 1.64 14.54
N ILE A 189 -1.97 2.13 15.40
CA ILE A 189 -3.06 3.01 14.99
C ILE A 189 -2.48 4.34 14.52
N THR A 190 -2.83 4.70 13.29
CA THR A 190 -2.47 5.99 12.71
C THR A 190 -3.65 6.96 12.72
N CYS A 191 -3.38 8.24 12.81
CA CYS A 191 -4.39 9.27 12.68
C CYS A 191 -4.01 10.29 11.61
N CYS A 192 -5.02 10.95 11.05
CA CYS A 192 -4.77 12.00 10.05
C CYS A 192 -4.16 13.26 10.72
N PRO A 193 -3.46 14.12 9.96
CA PRO A 193 -2.87 15.36 10.50
C PRO A 193 -3.91 16.37 11.00
N GLY A 194 -5.18 16.22 10.63
CA GLY A 194 -6.26 17.09 11.11
C GLY A 194 -6.23 18.50 10.53
N SER A 195 -6.76 19.45 11.29
CA SER A 195 -6.95 20.85 10.85
C SER A 195 -5.65 21.64 10.63
N GLU A 196 -4.51 21.13 11.05
CA GLU A 196 -3.22 21.79 10.83
C GLU A 196 -2.84 21.86 9.34
N THR A 197 -3.20 20.83 8.57
CA THR A 197 -2.88 20.76 7.14
C THR A 197 -4.10 20.50 6.26
N CYS A 198 -5.24 20.14 6.84
CA CYS A 198 -6.44 19.76 6.12
C CYS A 198 -7.53 20.83 6.23
N ASN A 199 -7.84 21.52 5.14
CA ASN A 199 -8.92 22.52 5.09
C ASN A 199 -10.33 21.94 5.39
N LEU A 200 -10.48 20.62 5.39
CA LEU A 200 -11.71 19.90 5.76
C LEU A 200 -11.65 19.34 7.19
N GLY A 201 -10.53 19.51 7.87
CA GLY A 201 -10.34 19.03 9.23
C GLY A 201 -11.16 19.85 10.23
N ILE A 202 -11.92 19.15 11.07
CA ILE A 202 -12.74 19.78 12.13
C ILE A 202 -12.02 19.69 13.47
N LYS A 203 -11.05 18.78 13.59
CA LYS A 203 -10.33 18.48 14.83
C LYS A 203 -8.83 18.60 14.63
N ILE A 204 -8.14 18.91 15.71
CA ILE A 204 -6.68 18.81 15.82
C ILE A 204 -6.33 17.32 15.69
N GLY A 205 -5.42 17.01 14.76
CA GLY A 205 -5.01 15.62 14.48
C GLY A 205 -3.89 15.15 15.42
N ARG A 206 -2.73 14.85 14.82
CA ARG A 206 -1.57 14.20 15.47
C ARG A 206 -1.00 14.89 16.71
N ALA A 207 -1.25 16.17 16.94
CA ALA A 207 -0.66 16.94 18.05
C ALA A 207 -1.11 16.49 19.43
N HIS A 208 -2.08 15.57 19.54
CA HIS A 208 -2.65 15.12 20.81
C HIS A 208 -2.68 13.58 20.96
N VAL A 209 -1.84 12.87 20.23
CA VAL A 209 -1.68 11.40 20.36
C VAL A 209 -0.35 11.09 21.03
#